data_3ec15a07b76b1f34b83f0772856cb141
#
_entry.id   3ec15a07b76b1f34b83f0772856cb141
#
_cell.length_a   1.000
_cell.length_b   1.000
_cell.length_c   1.000
_cell.angle_alpha   90.00
_cell.angle_beta   90.00
_cell.angle_gamma   90.00
#
_symmetry.space_group_name_H-M   'P 1'
#
loop_
_entity.id
_entity.type
_entity.pdbx_description
1 polymer ?
#
loop_
_entity_poly.entity_id
_entity_poly.type
_entity_poly.pdbx_seq_one_letter_code
_entity_poly.pdbx_strand_id
1 'polypeptide(L)'
;FGFLSDALKANVKTALNKRGGYKEVYSREGNGPISFEIKFRNDQIEGEKQPLITYRLEIGLENGLPIITTEILSYRRGGYGRPFRFLEFHKGEGTAIINEDEYSSSLTFNDRREQQTLDSPDILAIKGLGQFQKFKAISSFRRLLDNWYVSNFQIQEARNVEDVGFSEHLSTNGNNLAQVTRYIWENHRDVFDTILNKFRTRVPGVENVIAEETQDGRIVLKFKDNSFKDPFVARFVSDGTIKMFAYLVLLNDPDKHPLLCVEEPENYLHPDLLPELAEEFREYAAKGGQVFISTHSPDFVNALQPEELFWLQKINGATTIQKASEDATIIALYTNSDKLGWLWREGYLKGSGPY
;
A
#
# COMPACT_ATOMS: atom_id res chain seq x y z
N PHE A 1 -1.26 -7.42 1.33
CA PHE A 1 -0.86 -6.54 0.21
C PHE A 1 0.43 -7.03 -0.43
N GLY A 2 1.55 -7.16 0.28
CA GLY A 2 2.85 -7.58 -0.25
C GLY A 2 2.83 -8.91 -0.99
N PHE A 3 2.00 -9.89 -0.55
CA PHE A 3 1.83 -11.15 -1.26
C PHE A 3 1.31 -10.96 -2.69
N LEU A 4 0.26 -10.15 -2.86
CA LEU A 4 -0.35 -9.91 -4.17
C LEU A 4 0.59 -9.14 -5.10
N SER A 5 1.32 -8.14 -4.56
CA SER A 5 2.36 -7.42 -5.30
C SER A 5 3.48 -8.37 -5.76
N ASP A 6 3.95 -9.27 -4.90
CA ASP A 6 4.96 -10.27 -5.27
C ASP A 6 4.44 -11.27 -6.31
N ALA A 7 3.19 -11.75 -6.16
CA ALA A 7 2.56 -12.67 -7.10
C ALA A 7 2.38 -12.04 -8.49
N LEU A 8 2.05 -10.73 -8.55
CA LEU A 8 1.94 -9.99 -9.79
C LEU A 8 3.30 -9.79 -10.47
N LYS A 9 4.34 -9.45 -9.70
CA LYS A 9 5.71 -9.26 -10.21
C LYS A 9 6.33 -10.57 -10.73
N ALA A 10 6.12 -11.67 -10.03
CA ALA A 10 6.66 -12.99 -10.38
C ALA A 10 5.54 -14.00 -10.70
N ASN A 11 5.17 -14.80 -9.72
CA ASN A 11 4.05 -15.75 -9.73
C ASN A 11 3.67 -16.14 -8.29
N VAL A 12 2.58 -16.88 -8.11
CA VAL A 12 2.08 -17.32 -6.81
C VAL A 12 3.07 -18.20 -6.07
N LYS A 13 3.74 -19.12 -6.78
CA LYS A 13 4.76 -20.00 -6.19
C LYS A 13 5.91 -19.20 -5.57
N THR A 14 6.45 -18.22 -6.29
CA THR A 14 7.51 -17.34 -5.80
C THR A 14 7.05 -16.50 -4.62
N ALA A 15 5.84 -15.94 -4.67
CA ALA A 15 5.26 -15.15 -3.59
C ALA A 15 5.07 -15.96 -2.30
N LEU A 16 4.65 -17.23 -2.42
CA LEU A 16 4.56 -18.17 -1.30
C LEU A 16 5.93 -18.54 -0.75
N ASN A 17 6.90 -18.85 -1.62
CA ASN A 17 8.24 -19.24 -1.19
C ASN A 17 8.95 -18.16 -0.39
N LYS A 18 8.76 -16.88 -0.73
CA LYS A 18 9.24 -15.73 0.07
C LYS A 18 8.71 -15.72 1.51
N ARG A 19 7.61 -16.44 1.78
CA ARG A 19 6.89 -16.51 3.07
C ARG A 19 6.96 -17.89 3.72
N GLY A 20 7.94 -18.70 3.35
CA GLY A 20 8.13 -20.06 3.90
C GLY A 20 7.33 -21.17 3.19
N GLY A 21 6.61 -20.82 2.10
CA GLY A 21 5.85 -21.78 1.29
C GLY A 21 4.36 -21.83 1.65
N TYR A 22 3.62 -22.67 0.91
CA TYR A 22 2.16 -22.77 1.02
C TYR A 22 1.69 -23.07 2.45
N LYS A 23 2.35 -24.01 3.16
CA LYS A 23 1.96 -24.44 4.52
C LYS A 23 2.07 -23.33 5.57
N GLU A 24 3.00 -22.40 5.40
CA GLU A 24 3.20 -21.29 6.36
C GLU A 24 2.22 -20.14 6.11
N VAL A 25 1.74 -19.98 4.88
CA VAL A 25 0.74 -18.97 4.52
C VAL A 25 -0.69 -19.49 4.74
N TYR A 26 -0.89 -20.81 4.58
CA TYR A 26 -2.19 -21.42 4.75
C TYR A 26 -2.61 -21.48 6.23
N SER A 27 -3.85 -21.17 6.53
CA SER A 27 -4.39 -21.29 7.88
C SER A 27 -4.39 -22.75 8.33
N ARG A 28 -3.71 -23.08 9.44
CA ARG A 28 -3.48 -24.48 9.90
C ARG A 28 -4.77 -25.25 10.17
N GLU A 29 -5.85 -24.55 10.54
CA GLU A 29 -7.18 -25.14 10.78
C GLU A 29 -8.15 -24.80 9.64
N GLY A 30 -7.67 -24.22 8.55
CA GLY A 30 -8.49 -23.83 7.42
C GLY A 30 -8.92 -25.04 6.58
N ASN A 31 -10.14 -24.99 6.06
CA ASN A 31 -10.66 -25.91 5.08
C ASN A 31 -10.90 -25.16 3.78
N GLY A 32 -10.18 -25.49 2.71
CA GLY A 32 -10.34 -24.84 1.41
C GLY A 32 -9.06 -24.17 0.89
N PRO A 33 -9.12 -23.40 -0.20
CA PRO A 33 -7.96 -22.73 -0.77
C PRO A 33 -7.57 -21.48 0.04
N ILE A 34 -6.34 -20.97 -0.16
CA ILE A 34 -6.01 -19.59 0.20
C ILE A 34 -6.82 -18.67 -0.71
N SER A 35 -7.66 -17.82 -0.14
CA SER A 35 -8.60 -16.99 -0.89
C SER A 35 -8.38 -15.50 -0.60
N PHE A 36 -8.41 -14.69 -1.67
CA PHE A 36 -8.39 -13.23 -1.61
C PHE A 36 -9.62 -12.67 -2.34
N GLU A 37 -10.30 -11.73 -1.72
CA GLU A 37 -11.34 -10.94 -2.37
C GLU A 37 -11.01 -9.47 -2.20
N ILE A 38 -10.89 -8.74 -3.33
CA ILE A 38 -10.59 -7.32 -3.38
C ILE A 38 -11.72 -6.61 -4.08
N LYS A 39 -12.26 -5.58 -3.45
CA LYS A 39 -13.27 -4.70 -4.05
C LYS A 39 -12.68 -3.32 -4.23
N PHE A 40 -12.77 -2.79 -5.43
CA PHE A 40 -12.24 -1.48 -5.78
C PHE A 40 -13.15 -0.72 -6.74
N ARG A 41 -12.98 0.60 -6.80
CA ARG A 41 -13.60 1.47 -7.79
C ARG A 41 -12.54 1.92 -8.77
N ASN A 42 -12.88 2.01 -10.04
CA ASN A 42 -11.97 2.46 -11.08
C ASN A 42 -12.26 3.92 -11.41
N ASP A 43 -11.37 4.83 -11.01
CA ASP A 43 -11.52 6.28 -11.19
C ASP A 43 -11.41 6.72 -12.67
N GLN A 44 -11.00 5.83 -13.56
CA GLN A 44 -10.88 6.10 -15.00
C GLN A 44 -12.19 5.88 -15.77
N ILE A 45 -13.23 5.39 -15.14
CA ILE A 45 -14.55 5.25 -15.75
C ILE A 45 -15.35 6.50 -15.43
N GLU A 46 -15.57 7.38 -16.42
CA GLU A 46 -16.41 8.57 -16.28
C GLU A 46 -17.87 8.18 -16.03
N GLY A 47 -18.49 8.74 -14.98
CA GLY A 47 -19.89 8.55 -14.64
C GLY A 47 -20.20 8.81 -13.18
N GLU A 48 -21.43 9.20 -12.84
CA GLU A 48 -21.85 9.58 -11.48
C GLU A 48 -21.74 8.48 -10.42
N LYS A 49 -21.65 7.21 -10.80
CA LYS A 49 -21.43 6.07 -9.88
C LYS A 49 -20.50 5.05 -10.53
N GLN A 50 -19.25 5.14 -10.18
CA GLN A 50 -18.26 4.13 -10.56
C GLN A 50 -18.67 2.75 -10.04
N PRO A 51 -18.68 1.71 -10.91
CA PRO A 51 -19.05 0.37 -10.48
C PRO A 51 -18.03 -0.19 -9.49
N LEU A 52 -18.53 -0.92 -8.49
CA LEU A 52 -17.68 -1.67 -7.57
C LEU A 52 -17.22 -2.95 -8.30
N ILE A 53 -15.92 -3.01 -8.61
CA ILE A 53 -15.29 -4.17 -9.24
C ILE A 53 -14.82 -5.11 -8.12
N THR A 54 -15.00 -6.41 -8.33
CA THR A 54 -14.56 -7.46 -7.40
C THR A 54 -13.56 -8.36 -8.11
N TYR A 55 -12.38 -8.47 -7.54
CA TYR A 55 -11.37 -9.46 -7.90
C TYR A 55 -11.35 -10.57 -6.86
N ARG A 56 -11.41 -11.83 -7.32
CA ARG A 56 -11.31 -13.03 -6.49
C ARG A 56 -10.20 -13.92 -6.99
N LEU A 57 -9.32 -14.30 -6.08
CA LEU A 57 -8.20 -15.22 -6.33
C LEU A 57 -8.26 -16.36 -5.32
N GLU A 58 -8.19 -17.59 -5.81
CA GLU A 58 -8.07 -18.78 -4.99
C GLU A 58 -6.83 -19.58 -5.38
N ILE A 59 -6.06 -19.99 -4.38
CA ILE A 59 -4.80 -20.71 -4.54
C ILE A 59 -4.91 -22.04 -3.81
N GLY A 60 -4.68 -23.11 -4.52
CA GLY A 60 -4.67 -24.47 -3.98
C GLY A 60 -3.36 -25.21 -4.26
N LEU A 61 -3.35 -26.48 -3.98
CA LEU A 61 -2.24 -27.38 -4.31
C LEU A 61 -2.71 -28.46 -5.30
N GLU A 62 -1.90 -28.70 -6.32
CA GLU A 62 -2.03 -29.85 -7.20
C GLU A 62 -0.68 -30.55 -7.29
N ASN A 63 -0.67 -31.86 -6.98
CA ASN A 63 0.57 -32.64 -6.89
C ASN A 63 1.66 -32.01 -6.00
N GLY A 64 1.25 -31.31 -4.91
CA GLY A 64 2.16 -30.63 -4.00
C GLY A 64 2.68 -29.28 -4.49
N LEU A 65 2.28 -28.81 -5.66
CA LEU A 65 2.67 -27.52 -6.22
C LEU A 65 1.53 -26.51 -6.08
N PRO A 66 1.84 -25.25 -5.70
CA PRO A 66 0.84 -24.18 -5.67
C PRO A 66 0.34 -23.85 -7.07
N ILE A 67 -0.99 -23.80 -7.22
CA ILE A 67 -1.67 -23.40 -8.46
C ILE A 67 -2.79 -22.40 -8.15
N ILE A 68 -3.16 -21.62 -9.14
CA ILE A 68 -4.35 -20.76 -9.10
C ILE A 68 -5.54 -21.63 -9.51
N THR A 69 -6.39 -21.96 -8.54
CA THR A 69 -7.61 -22.76 -8.80
C THR A 69 -8.71 -21.92 -9.42
N THR A 70 -8.78 -20.63 -9.04
CA THR A 70 -9.79 -19.69 -9.54
C THR A 70 -9.24 -18.27 -9.56
N GLU A 71 -9.42 -17.56 -10.67
CA GLU A 71 -9.14 -16.15 -10.80
C GLU A 71 -10.28 -15.47 -11.57
N ILE A 72 -11.00 -14.57 -10.91
CA ILE A 72 -12.19 -13.91 -11.46
C ILE A 72 -12.11 -12.41 -11.24
N LEU A 73 -12.36 -11.64 -12.30
CA LEU A 73 -12.61 -10.20 -12.23
C LEU A 73 -14.04 -9.93 -12.69
N SER A 74 -14.85 -9.31 -11.84
CA SER A 74 -16.28 -9.11 -12.11
C SER A 74 -16.80 -7.79 -11.54
N TYR A 75 -17.91 -7.27 -12.08
CA TYR A 75 -18.68 -6.19 -11.48
C TYR A 75 -20.18 -6.33 -11.72
N ARG A 76 -20.97 -5.59 -10.94
CA ARG A 76 -22.42 -5.51 -11.11
C ARG A 76 -22.79 -4.23 -11.85
N ARG A 77 -23.58 -4.35 -12.92
CA ARG A 77 -24.09 -3.21 -13.73
C ARG A 77 -25.18 -2.40 -13.05
N GLY A 78 -25.88 -2.96 -12.11
CA GLY A 78 -27.00 -2.32 -11.41
C GLY A 78 -27.29 -2.99 -10.08
N GLY A 79 -28.37 -2.61 -9.42
CA GLY A 79 -28.75 -3.17 -8.13
C GLY A 79 -29.15 -4.66 -8.16
N TYR A 80 -29.48 -5.20 -9.35
CA TYR A 80 -30.01 -6.56 -9.53
C TYR A 80 -29.25 -7.30 -10.63
N GLY A 81 -29.19 -8.64 -10.52
CA GLY A 81 -28.60 -9.52 -11.51
C GLY A 81 -27.30 -10.18 -11.07
N ARG A 82 -26.82 -11.17 -11.86
CA ARG A 82 -25.52 -11.82 -11.63
C ARG A 82 -24.38 -10.88 -12.00
N PRO A 83 -23.28 -10.86 -11.24
CA PRO A 83 -22.09 -10.10 -11.61
C PRO A 83 -21.60 -10.50 -13.00
N PHE A 84 -21.25 -9.51 -13.79
CA PHE A 84 -20.64 -9.71 -15.07
C PHE A 84 -19.15 -10.03 -14.90
N ARG A 85 -18.65 -11.08 -15.55
CA ARG A 85 -17.26 -11.53 -15.42
C ARG A 85 -16.45 -11.02 -16.61
N PHE A 86 -15.47 -10.14 -16.37
CA PHE A 86 -14.50 -9.71 -17.36
C PHE A 86 -13.42 -10.76 -17.61
N LEU A 87 -13.03 -11.44 -16.54
CA LEU A 87 -12.01 -12.49 -16.48
C LEU A 87 -12.57 -13.66 -15.70
N GLU A 88 -12.35 -14.84 -16.20
CA GLU A 88 -12.64 -16.10 -15.52
C GLU A 88 -11.63 -17.16 -15.95
N PHE A 89 -10.74 -17.50 -15.02
CA PHE A 89 -9.66 -18.46 -15.22
C PHE A 89 -9.66 -19.53 -14.14
N HIS A 90 -9.33 -20.74 -14.56
CA HIS A 90 -9.15 -21.90 -13.70
C HIS A 90 -7.91 -22.66 -14.14
N LYS A 91 -6.94 -22.85 -13.23
CA LYS A 91 -5.69 -23.58 -13.47
C LYS A 91 -4.92 -23.15 -14.73
N GLY A 92 -4.88 -21.84 -14.97
CA GLY A 92 -4.16 -21.26 -16.10
C GLY A 92 -4.94 -21.20 -17.42
N GLU A 93 -6.17 -21.72 -17.48
CA GLU A 93 -7.03 -21.67 -18.66
C GLU A 93 -8.30 -20.88 -18.38
N GLY A 94 -8.78 -20.10 -19.35
CA GLY A 94 -10.00 -19.34 -19.15
C GLY A 94 -10.33 -18.37 -20.25
N THR A 95 -11.25 -17.46 -19.97
CA THR A 95 -11.75 -16.47 -20.93
C THR A 95 -11.68 -15.06 -20.39
N ALA A 96 -11.43 -14.11 -21.29
CA ALA A 96 -11.49 -12.69 -21.02
C ALA A 96 -12.31 -11.97 -22.09
N ILE A 97 -12.98 -10.87 -21.71
CA ILE A 97 -13.77 -10.05 -22.63
C ILE A 97 -12.84 -9.11 -23.39
N ILE A 98 -13.14 -8.91 -24.69
CA ILE A 98 -12.34 -8.08 -25.59
C ILE A 98 -13.08 -6.85 -26.12
N ASN A 99 -14.37 -6.67 -25.81
CA ASN A 99 -15.21 -5.57 -26.31
C ASN A 99 -15.87 -4.79 -25.17
N GLU A 100 -15.10 -4.45 -24.16
CA GLU A 100 -15.55 -3.72 -22.96
C GLU A 100 -16.15 -2.34 -23.28
N ASP A 101 -15.69 -1.66 -24.34
CA ASP A 101 -16.19 -0.33 -24.73
C ASP A 101 -17.63 -0.33 -25.21
N GLU A 102 -18.05 -1.43 -25.83
CA GLU A 102 -19.45 -1.60 -26.28
C GLU A 102 -20.39 -1.82 -25.08
N TYR A 103 -19.82 -2.04 -23.90
CA TYR A 103 -20.52 -2.46 -22.70
C TYR A 103 -21.28 -1.34 -22.01
N SER A 104 -20.83 -0.10 -22.12
CA SER A 104 -21.47 1.06 -21.48
C SER A 104 -22.69 1.59 -22.24
N SER A 105 -22.87 1.22 -23.51
CA SER A 105 -23.80 1.87 -24.42
C SER A 105 -25.11 1.11 -24.72
N SER A 106 -25.26 -0.16 -24.32
CA SER A 106 -26.41 -0.99 -24.75
C SER A 106 -26.96 -1.92 -23.67
N LEU A 107 -28.28 -1.98 -23.57
CA LEU A 107 -29.04 -2.94 -22.74
C LEU A 107 -28.94 -4.39 -23.28
N THR A 108 -28.65 -4.54 -24.57
CA THR A 108 -28.48 -5.84 -25.27
C THR A 108 -27.02 -5.94 -25.73
N PHE A 109 -26.15 -6.36 -24.83
CA PHE A 109 -24.73 -6.52 -25.09
C PHE A 109 -24.42 -7.97 -25.43
N ASN A 110 -23.78 -8.19 -26.58
CA ASN A 110 -23.25 -9.50 -26.97
C ASN A 110 -21.74 -9.52 -26.62
N ASP A 111 -21.40 -10.12 -25.48
CA ASP A 111 -20.02 -10.21 -25.01
C ASP A 111 -19.19 -11.11 -25.94
N ARG A 112 -18.09 -10.55 -26.44
CA ARG A 112 -17.07 -11.29 -27.17
C ARG A 112 -15.98 -11.72 -26.22
N ARG A 113 -15.82 -13.03 -26.05
CA ARG A 113 -14.83 -13.65 -25.18
C ARG A 113 -13.72 -14.29 -26.00
N GLU A 114 -12.50 -14.09 -25.55
CA GLU A 114 -11.34 -14.75 -26.10
C GLU A 114 -10.83 -15.78 -25.10
N GLN A 115 -10.69 -17.03 -25.55
CA GLN A 115 -10.08 -18.09 -24.76
C GLN A 115 -8.58 -17.90 -24.74
N GLN A 116 -7.97 -18.04 -23.56
CA GLN A 116 -6.55 -17.91 -23.35
C GLN A 116 -6.04 -19.04 -22.46
N THR A 117 -4.82 -19.48 -22.72
CA THR A 117 -4.08 -20.41 -21.89
C THR A 117 -2.78 -19.77 -21.47
N LEU A 118 -2.50 -19.76 -20.17
CA LEU A 118 -1.25 -19.27 -19.62
C LEU A 118 -0.18 -20.34 -19.67
N ASP A 119 1.08 -19.93 -19.71
CA ASP A 119 2.23 -20.85 -19.75
C ASP A 119 2.32 -21.73 -18.50
N SER A 120 1.82 -21.25 -17.35
CA SER A 120 1.81 -22.01 -16.11
C SER A 120 0.59 -21.67 -15.23
N PRO A 121 0.01 -22.67 -14.50
CA PRO A 121 -1.16 -22.46 -13.65
C PRO A 121 -0.88 -21.65 -12.36
N ASP A 122 0.37 -21.26 -12.09
CA ASP A 122 0.77 -20.41 -10.97
C ASP A 122 0.98 -18.94 -11.36
N ILE A 123 0.76 -18.60 -12.64
CA ILE A 123 0.80 -17.21 -13.14
C ILE A 123 -0.59 -16.59 -13.06
N LEU A 124 -0.66 -15.36 -12.53
CA LEU A 124 -1.91 -14.58 -12.52
C LEU A 124 -2.34 -14.20 -13.95
N ALA A 125 -3.60 -14.47 -14.31
CA ALA A 125 -4.14 -14.07 -15.60
C ALA A 125 -4.15 -12.53 -15.77
N ILE A 126 -4.41 -11.78 -14.70
CA ILE A 126 -4.28 -10.31 -14.71
C ILE A 126 -2.87 -9.85 -15.06
N LYS A 127 -1.82 -10.60 -14.73
CA LYS A 127 -0.44 -10.29 -15.10
C LYS A 127 -0.23 -10.43 -16.61
N GLY A 128 -0.65 -11.54 -17.17
CA GLY A 128 -0.49 -11.86 -18.58
C GLY A 128 -1.33 -10.95 -19.48
N LEU A 129 -2.65 -10.94 -19.23
CA LEU A 129 -3.61 -10.23 -20.07
C LEU A 129 -3.63 -8.72 -19.82
N GLY A 130 -3.31 -8.28 -18.62
CA GLY A 130 -3.27 -6.85 -18.26
C GLY A 130 -2.19 -6.03 -18.99
N GLN A 131 -1.38 -6.65 -19.84
CA GLN A 131 -0.42 -5.95 -20.71
C GLN A 131 -1.05 -5.50 -22.04
N PHE A 132 -2.22 -6.04 -22.39
CA PHE A 132 -2.88 -5.74 -23.66
C PHE A 132 -4.00 -4.72 -23.46
N GLN A 133 -4.01 -3.67 -24.27
CA GLN A 133 -5.00 -2.59 -24.21
C GLN A 133 -6.44 -3.05 -24.43
N LYS A 134 -6.65 -4.15 -25.17
CA LYS A 134 -7.98 -4.72 -25.41
C LYS A 134 -8.68 -5.23 -24.14
N PHE A 135 -7.95 -5.50 -23.06
CA PHE A 135 -8.49 -5.94 -21.75
C PHE A 135 -8.48 -4.80 -20.73
N LYS A 136 -9.31 -3.79 -20.92
CA LYS A 136 -9.26 -2.53 -20.16
C LYS A 136 -9.46 -2.69 -18.65
N ALA A 137 -10.47 -3.45 -18.21
CA ALA A 137 -10.71 -3.68 -16.78
C ALA A 137 -9.55 -4.44 -16.13
N ILE A 138 -8.99 -5.43 -16.86
CA ILE A 138 -7.84 -6.22 -16.38
C ILE A 138 -6.59 -5.34 -16.29
N SER A 139 -6.31 -4.54 -17.31
CA SER A 139 -5.17 -3.61 -17.35
C SER A 139 -5.28 -2.54 -16.26
N SER A 140 -6.49 -2.06 -15.99
CA SER A 140 -6.76 -1.07 -14.93
C SER A 140 -6.51 -1.66 -13.54
N PHE A 141 -7.01 -2.88 -13.29
CA PHE A 141 -6.76 -3.56 -12.02
C PHE A 141 -5.29 -3.92 -11.82
N ARG A 142 -4.62 -4.38 -12.87
CA ARG A 142 -3.18 -4.63 -12.83
C ARG A 142 -2.42 -3.35 -12.46
N ARG A 143 -2.69 -2.22 -13.11
CA ARG A 143 -2.06 -0.92 -12.78
C ARG A 143 -2.33 -0.50 -11.34
N LEU A 144 -3.55 -0.72 -10.82
CA LEU A 144 -3.85 -0.46 -9.42
C LEU A 144 -2.93 -1.25 -8.48
N LEU A 145 -2.73 -2.55 -8.75
CA LEU A 145 -1.84 -3.40 -7.95
C LEU A 145 -0.35 -3.07 -8.12
N ASP A 146 0.08 -2.73 -9.34
CA ASP A 146 1.47 -2.34 -9.64
C ASP A 146 1.86 -1.05 -8.89
N ASN A 147 0.89 -0.14 -8.69
CA ASN A 147 1.09 1.14 -8.01
C ASN A 147 0.84 1.08 -6.50
N TRP A 148 0.59 -0.10 -5.93
CA TRP A 148 0.56 -0.24 -4.46
C TRP A 148 1.96 -0.07 -3.88
N TYR A 149 2.07 0.82 -2.91
CA TYR A 149 3.30 0.99 -2.16
C TYR A 149 3.19 0.25 -0.83
N VAL A 150 4.02 -0.79 -0.67
CA VAL A 150 4.16 -1.53 0.60
C VAL A 150 5.52 -1.18 1.16
N SER A 151 5.53 -0.32 2.16
CA SER A 151 6.76 0.17 2.79
C SER A 151 7.50 -0.94 3.52
N ASN A 152 8.77 -1.05 3.22
CA ASN A 152 9.76 -1.80 4.00
C ASN A 152 10.96 -0.88 4.24
N PHE A 153 10.68 0.34 4.69
CA PHE A 153 11.66 1.41 4.82
C PHE A 153 12.77 1.03 5.79
N GLN A 154 14.01 1.11 5.32
CA GLN A 154 15.20 0.81 6.09
C GLN A 154 16.09 2.06 6.15
N ILE A 155 16.29 2.60 7.35
CA ILE A 155 17.05 3.84 7.54
C ILE A 155 18.47 3.71 7.02
N GLN A 156 19.09 2.53 7.18
CA GLN A 156 20.44 2.29 6.69
C GLN A 156 20.53 2.41 5.18
N GLU A 157 19.53 1.90 4.45
CA GLU A 157 19.44 2.03 3.00
C GLU A 157 19.25 3.49 2.57
N ALA A 158 18.39 4.23 3.27
CA ALA A 158 18.16 5.65 2.99
C ALA A 158 19.38 6.55 3.23
N ARG A 159 20.40 6.07 3.95
CA ARG A 159 21.66 6.75 4.20
C ARG A 159 22.74 6.44 3.16
N ASN A 160 22.52 5.40 2.37
CA ASN A 160 23.51 4.98 1.39
C ASN A 160 23.71 6.08 0.33
N VAL A 161 24.91 6.05 -0.21
CA VAL A 161 25.30 6.85 -1.36
C VAL A 161 25.05 5.98 -2.59
N GLU A 162 24.13 6.40 -3.43
CA GLU A 162 23.76 5.70 -4.66
C GLU A 162 24.44 6.32 -5.86
N ASP A 163 24.58 5.56 -6.95
CA ASP A 163 25.02 6.11 -8.22
C ASP A 163 23.99 7.14 -8.72
N VAL A 164 24.46 8.14 -9.47
CA VAL A 164 23.58 9.11 -10.09
C VAL A 164 22.61 8.39 -11.01
N GLY A 165 21.33 8.54 -10.74
CA GLY A 165 20.24 7.92 -11.47
C GLY A 165 18.99 8.78 -11.44
N PHE A 166 18.00 8.37 -12.20
CA PHE A 166 16.70 8.99 -12.25
C PHE A 166 15.68 8.14 -11.50
N SER A 167 15.00 8.72 -10.53
CA SER A 167 13.93 8.07 -9.78
C SER A 167 12.84 9.09 -9.45
N GLU A 168 11.63 8.84 -9.93
CA GLU A 168 10.46 9.68 -9.69
C GLU A 168 9.85 9.38 -8.31
N HIS A 169 9.84 8.11 -7.91
CA HIS A 169 9.19 7.61 -6.71
C HIS A 169 10.18 7.02 -5.72
N LEU A 170 9.86 7.16 -4.44
CA LEU A 170 10.63 6.54 -3.36
C LEU A 170 10.51 5.01 -3.46
N SER A 171 11.65 4.32 -3.41
CA SER A 171 11.69 2.86 -3.34
C SER A 171 11.13 2.37 -1.99
N THR A 172 10.61 1.15 -1.97
CA THR A 172 9.97 0.59 -0.77
C THR A 172 10.92 0.48 0.43
N ASN A 173 12.24 0.32 0.21
CA ASN A 173 13.27 0.30 1.25
C ASN A 173 13.92 1.67 1.49
N GLY A 174 13.65 2.67 0.65
CA GLY A 174 14.14 4.04 0.80
C GLY A 174 15.56 4.30 0.31
N ASN A 175 16.23 3.33 -0.34
CA ASN A 175 17.63 3.49 -0.78
C ASN A 175 17.84 4.66 -1.76
N ASN A 176 16.85 4.98 -2.57
CA ASN A 176 16.91 6.05 -3.57
C ASN A 176 16.43 7.43 -3.06
N LEU A 177 16.37 7.65 -1.74
CA LEU A 177 15.87 8.89 -1.15
C LEU A 177 16.58 10.14 -1.69
N ALA A 178 17.91 10.07 -1.90
CA ALA A 178 18.68 11.19 -2.45
C ALA A 178 18.31 11.48 -3.91
N GLN A 179 18.09 10.45 -4.74
CA GLN A 179 17.71 10.58 -6.15
C GLN A 179 16.31 11.21 -6.29
N VAL A 180 15.34 10.71 -5.51
CA VAL A 180 13.96 11.27 -5.52
C VAL A 180 13.94 12.70 -4.98
N THR A 181 14.72 12.99 -3.94
CA THR A 181 14.86 14.37 -3.42
C THR A 181 15.36 15.32 -4.52
N ARG A 182 16.37 14.90 -5.28
CA ARG A 182 16.89 15.68 -6.43
C ARG A 182 15.83 15.86 -7.51
N TYR A 183 15.14 14.78 -7.88
CA TYR A 183 14.08 14.80 -8.90
C TYR A 183 12.97 15.80 -8.52
N ILE A 184 12.46 15.75 -7.30
CA ILE A 184 11.43 16.67 -6.81
C ILE A 184 11.97 18.11 -6.81
N TRP A 185 13.20 18.32 -6.38
CA TRP A 185 13.82 19.65 -6.37
C TRP A 185 13.98 20.24 -7.77
N GLU A 186 14.34 19.43 -8.78
CA GLU A 186 14.57 19.87 -10.16
C GLU A 186 13.26 20.06 -10.94
N ASN A 187 12.26 19.19 -10.73
CA ASN A 187 11.07 19.11 -11.57
C ASN A 187 9.78 19.58 -10.89
N HIS A 188 9.72 19.56 -9.55
CA HIS A 188 8.52 19.88 -8.74
C HIS A 188 8.89 20.79 -7.55
N ARG A 189 9.39 21.97 -7.85
CA ARG A 189 9.96 22.89 -6.86
C ARG A 189 8.97 23.30 -5.78
N ASP A 190 7.73 23.53 -6.11
CA ASP A 190 6.63 23.85 -5.20
C ASP A 190 6.36 22.72 -4.19
N VAL A 191 6.44 21.48 -4.65
CA VAL A 191 6.32 20.28 -3.80
C VAL A 191 7.53 20.19 -2.87
N PHE A 192 8.75 20.40 -3.38
CA PHE A 192 9.96 20.42 -2.55
C PHE A 192 9.88 21.46 -1.45
N ASP A 193 9.46 22.67 -1.78
CA ASP A 193 9.33 23.77 -0.81
C ASP A 193 8.25 23.46 0.24
N THR A 194 7.17 22.76 -0.14
CA THR A 194 6.16 22.25 0.79
C THR A 194 6.75 21.21 1.74
N ILE A 195 7.47 20.22 1.22
CA ILE A 195 8.16 19.20 2.02
C ILE A 195 9.13 19.86 3.00
N LEU A 196 9.94 20.79 2.53
CA LEU A 196 10.94 21.47 3.34
C LEU A 196 10.31 22.30 4.46
N ASN A 197 9.22 23.03 4.18
CA ASN A 197 8.48 23.79 5.17
C ASN A 197 7.87 22.89 6.26
N LYS A 198 7.21 21.79 5.86
CA LYS A 198 6.71 20.78 6.79
C LYS A 198 7.84 20.18 7.63
N PHE A 199 8.98 19.90 7.02
CA PHE A 199 10.13 19.33 7.70
C PHE A 199 10.75 20.26 8.75
N ARG A 200 10.88 21.54 8.42
CA ARG A 200 11.39 22.57 9.34
C ARG A 200 10.55 22.75 10.60
N THR A 201 9.23 22.62 10.47
CA THR A 201 8.33 22.72 11.63
C THR A 201 8.43 21.52 12.57
N ARG A 202 8.75 20.32 12.02
CA ARG A 202 8.79 19.07 12.78
C ARG A 202 10.16 18.71 13.34
N VAL A 203 11.23 19.18 12.67
CA VAL A 203 12.59 18.91 13.08
C VAL A 203 13.31 20.23 13.33
N PRO A 204 13.33 20.71 14.59
CA PRO A 204 13.95 21.96 14.95
C PRO A 204 15.42 22.02 14.53
N GLY A 205 15.85 23.18 14.03
CA GLY A 205 17.22 23.44 13.61
C GLY A 205 17.50 23.15 12.14
N VAL A 206 16.68 22.35 11.46
CA VAL A 206 16.87 22.11 10.02
C VAL A 206 16.57 23.38 9.21
N GLU A 207 17.52 23.79 8.38
CA GLU A 207 17.40 24.91 7.45
C GLU A 207 17.06 24.44 6.04
N ASN A 208 17.78 23.41 5.55
CA ASN A 208 17.63 22.93 4.17
C ASN A 208 18.03 21.45 4.02
N VAL A 209 17.57 20.84 2.94
CA VAL A 209 17.99 19.50 2.51
C VAL A 209 18.49 19.61 1.07
N ILE A 210 19.64 19.01 0.80
CA ILE A 210 20.35 19.15 -0.47
C ILE A 210 20.70 17.73 -0.97
N ALA A 211 20.32 17.41 -2.19
CA ALA A 211 20.81 16.25 -2.91
C ALA A 211 21.89 16.69 -3.88
N GLU A 212 23.15 16.34 -3.61
CA GLU A 212 24.33 16.80 -4.34
C GLU A 212 25.05 15.67 -5.04
N GLU A 213 25.40 15.91 -6.28
CA GLU A 213 26.24 14.99 -7.05
C GLU A 213 27.71 15.17 -6.67
N THR A 214 28.38 14.06 -6.41
CA THR A 214 29.80 14.02 -6.10
C THR A 214 30.64 13.82 -7.36
N GLN A 215 31.94 14.14 -7.29
CA GLN A 215 32.84 14.06 -8.44
C GLN A 215 33.00 12.66 -9.03
N ASP A 216 32.73 11.62 -8.23
CA ASP A 216 32.76 10.21 -8.65
C ASP A 216 31.42 9.68 -9.19
N GLY A 217 30.48 10.59 -9.51
CA GLY A 217 29.20 10.24 -10.14
C GLY A 217 28.18 9.60 -9.20
N ARG A 218 28.23 9.96 -7.91
CA ARG A 218 27.27 9.51 -6.90
C ARG A 218 26.40 10.65 -6.42
N ILE A 219 25.27 10.31 -5.81
CA ILE A 219 24.36 11.29 -5.20
C ILE A 219 24.37 11.15 -3.68
N VAL A 220 24.52 12.27 -2.98
CA VAL A 220 24.59 12.33 -1.51
C VAL A 220 23.53 13.27 -0.98
N LEU A 221 22.77 12.80 0.02
CA LEU A 221 21.82 13.63 0.75
C LEU A 221 22.51 14.34 1.91
N LYS A 222 22.37 15.67 1.96
CA LYS A 222 22.93 16.54 3.00
C LYS A 222 21.82 17.33 3.68
N PHE A 223 21.95 17.52 4.99
CA PHE A 223 21.05 18.29 5.83
C PHE A 223 21.79 19.51 6.39
N LYS A 224 21.28 20.69 6.10
CA LYS A 224 21.80 21.96 6.62
C LYS A 224 21.07 22.31 7.90
N ASP A 225 21.82 22.52 8.97
CA ASP A 225 21.31 22.99 10.25
C ASP A 225 21.67 24.47 10.43
N ASN A 226 20.78 25.26 11.05
CA ASN A 226 20.94 26.68 11.28
C ASN A 226 22.17 27.01 12.16
N SER A 227 22.56 26.09 13.04
CA SER A 227 23.63 26.29 14.01
C SER A 227 25.03 26.06 13.42
N PHE A 228 25.15 25.47 12.23
CA PHE A 228 26.42 25.06 11.66
C PHE A 228 26.64 25.66 10.26
N LYS A 229 27.92 25.97 9.95
CA LYS A 229 28.28 26.55 8.65
C LYS A 229 28.11 25.54 7.52
N ASP A 230 28.53 24.30 7.72
CA ASP A 230 28.54 23.25 6.70
C ASP A 230 27.40 22.26 6.91
N PRO A 231 26.79 21.70 5.84
CA PRO A 231 25.74 20.70 5.96
C PRO A 231 26.31 19.32 6.36
N PHE A 232 25.49 18.57 7.09
CA PHE A 232 25.82 17.18 7.47
C PHE A 232 25.35 16.21 6.38
N VAL A 233 26.20 15.25 6.04
CA VAL A 233 25.82 14.10 5.20
C VAL A 233 24.82 13.22 5.95
N ALA A 234 23.85 12.65 5.28
CA ALA A 234 22.76 11.85 5.85
C ALA A 234 23.24 10.76 6.84
N ARG A 235 24.42 10.16 6.61
CA ARG A 235 24.99 9.14 7.50
C ARG A 235 25.26 9.63 8.95
N PHE A 236 25.36 10.93 9.15
CA PHE A 236 25.63 11.54 10.46
C PHE A 236 24.40 12.22 11.09
N VAL A 237 23.26 12.12 10.41
CA VAL A 237 21.98 12.68 10.87
C VAL A 237 21.21 11.62 11.66
N SER A 238 20.37 12.02 12.61
CA SER A 238 19.58 11.08 13.43
C SER A 238 18.63 10.25 12.59
N ASP A 239 18.34 9.02 13.06
CA ASP A 239 17.40 8.11 12.39
C ASP A 239 16.01 8.72 12.23
N GLY A 240 15.50 9.37 13.28
CA GLY A 240 14.20 10.02 13.25
C GLY A 240 14.13 11.17 12.25
N THR A 241 15.19 11.94 12.11
CA THR A 241 15.28 13.03 11.12
C THR A 241 15.18 12.50 9.69
N ILE A 242 15.95 11.45 9.37
CA ILE A 242 15.91 10.82 8.04
C ILE A 242 14.54 10.20 7.77
N LYS A 243 13.97 9.48 8.75
CA LYS A 243 12.68 8.82 8.61
C LYS A 243 11.56 9.83 8.41
N MET A 244 11.53 10.91 9.19
CA MET A 244 10.53 11.98 9.01
C MET A 244 10.66 12.61 7.62
N PHE A 245 11.87 12.92 7.17
CA PHE A 245 12.09 13.46 5.83
C PHE A 245 11.60 12.51 4.74
N ALA A 246 11.94 11.21 4.83
CA ALA A 246 11.51 10.20 3.88
C ALA A 246 9.97 10.05 3.83
N TYR A 247 9.27 10.10 4.97
CA TYR A 247 7.81 10.10 4.97
C TYR A 247 7.24 11.37 4.33
N LEU A 248 7.81 12.54 4.58
CA LEU A 248 7.35 13.75 3.92
C LEU A 248 7.57 13.70 2.40
N VAL A 249 8.67 13.10 1.93
CA VAL A 249 8.90 12.84 0.49
C VAL A 249 7.84 11.88 -0.05
N LEU A 250 7.60 10.74 0.61
CA LEU A 250 6.60 9.75 0.19
C LEU A 250 5.18 10.33 0.15
N LEU A 251 4.77 11.06 1.18
CA LEU A 251 3.41 11.55 1.35
C LEU A 251 3.10 12.81 0.50
N ASN A 252 4.14 13.46 -0.03
CA ASN A 252 3.99 14.58 -0.95
C ASN A 252 4.48 14.23 -2.37
N ASP A 253 4.55 12.94 -2.72
CA ASP A 253 4.88 12.50 -4.07
C ASP A 253 3.93 13.15 -5.09
N PRO A 254 4.45 13.77 -6.17
CA PRO A 254 3.61 14.37 -7.21
C PRO A 254 2.64 13.39 -7.87
N ASP A 255 3.06 12.14 -8.07
CA ASP A 255 2.22 11.06 -8.60
C ASP A 255 1.94 10.03 -7.49
N LYS A 256 0.78 10.18 -6.86
CA LYS A 256 0.43 9.46 -5.64
C LYS A 256 0.14 7.99 -5.89
N HIS A 257 0.63 7.17 -4.99
CA HIS A 257 0.21 5.78 -4.92
C HIS A 257 -1.27 5.66 -4.50
N PRO A 258 -2.09 4.85 -5.19
CA PRO A 258 -3.50 4.66 -4.83
C PRO A 258 -3.66 3.98 -3.46
N LEU A 259 -2.64 3.24 -3.03
CA LEU A 259 -2.60 2.54 -1.76
C LEU A 259 -1.21 2.60 -1.15
N LEU A 260 -1.12 3.07 0.10
CA LEU A 260 0.06 2.98 0.95
C LEU A 260 -0.17 1.97 2.06
N CYS A 261 0.77 1.04 2.24
CA CYS A 261 0.84 0.16 3.39
C CYS A 261 2.14 0.47 4.14
N VAL A 262 2.05 0.89 5.38
CA VAL A 262 3.21 1.27 6.20
C VAL A 262 3.19 0.48 7.50
N GLU A 263 4.29 -0.21 7.80
CA GLU A 263 4.46 -0.94 9.05
C GLU A 263 5.24 -0.09 10.05
N GLU A 264 4.71 0.00 11.28
CA GLU A 264 5.34 0.64 12.44
C GLU A 264 5.99 1.99 12.09
N PRO A 265 5.20 2.98 11.59
CA PRO A 265 5.75 4.29 11.22
C PRO A 265 6.39 5.03 12.39
N GLU A 266 5.98 4.71 13.62
CA GLU A 266 6.49 5.28 14.85
C GLU A 266 7.94 4.94 15.17
N ASN A 267 8.48 3.83 14.66
CA ASN A 267 9.84 3.40 14.96
C ASN A 267 10.86 4.49 14.63
N TYR A 268 11.76 4.78 15.58
CA TYR A 268 12.79 5.82 15.54
C TYR A 268 12.29 7.26 15.61
N LEU A 269 10.98 7.52 15.64
CA LEU A 269 10.43 8.86 15.78
C LEU A 269 10.21 9.22 17.25
N HIS A 270 10.34 10.51 17.56
CA HIS A 270 9.98 11.00 18.88
C HIS A 270 8.45 10.93 19.05
N PRO A 271 7.93 10.50 20.22
CA PRO A 271 6.48 10.39 20.45
C PRO A 271 5.68 11.67 20.10
N ASP A 272 6.23 12.84 20.35
CA ASP A 272 5.57 14.12 20.06
C ASP A 272 5.34 14.36 18.55
N LEU A 273 6.05 13.65 17.67
CA LEU A 273 5.88 13.75 16.22
C LEU A 273 4.77 12.81 15.69
N LEU A 274 4.29 11.85 16.50
CA LEU A 274 3.35 10.83 16.04
C LEU A 274 1.97 11.40 15.71
N PRO A 275 1.41 12.37 16.46
CA PRO A 275 0.16 13.03 16.09
C PRO A 275 0.26 13.75 14.73
N GLU A 276 1.37 14.43 14.49
CA GLU A 276 1.59 15.14 13.23
C GLU A 276 1.77 14.17 12.05
N LEU A 277 2.45 13.06 12.28
CA LEU A 277 2.60 12.01 11.27
C LEU A 277 1.25 11.36 10.93
N ALA A 278 0.40 11.10 11.93
CA ALA A 278 -0.96 10.60 11.70
C ALA A 278 -1.78 11.58 10.85
N GLU A 279 -1.63 12.90 11.08
CA GLU A 279 -2.29 13.92 10.27
C GLU A 279 -1.78 13.94 8.83
N GLU A 280 -0.48 13.80 8.60
CA GLU A 280 0.08 13.68 7.23
C GLU A 280 -0.50 12.49 6.46
N PHE A 281 -0.64 11.33 7.12
CA PHE A 281 -1.30 10.17 6.50
C PHE A 281 -2.78 10.44 6.20
N ARG A 282 -3.48 11.15 7.07
CA ARG A 282 -4.89 11.54 6.89
C ARG A 282 -5.05 12.51 5.72
N GLU A 283 -4.18 13.53 5.63
CA GLU A 283 -4.14 14.44 4.49
C GLU A 283 -3.88 13.71 3.17
N TYR A 284 -2.97 12.73 3.17
CA TYR A 284 -2.71 11.90 1.98
C TYR A 284 -3.96 11.14 1.56
N ALA A 285 -4.65 10.48 2.50
CA ALA A 285 -5.88 9.75 2.23
C ALA A 285 -7.00 10.66 1.73
N ALA A 286 -7.16 11.87 2.30
CA ALA A 286 -8.15 12.84 1.88
C ALA A 286 -7.94 13.36 0.44
N LYS A 287 -6.72 13.29 -0.07
CA LYS A 287 -6.36 13.69 -1.44
C LYS A 287 -6.47 12.56 -2.49
N GLY A 288 -7.17 11.47 -2.17
CA GLY A 288 -7.46 10.37 -3.09
C GLY A 288 -6.62 9.11 -2.93
N GLY A 289 -5.66 9.07 -2.01
CA GLY A 289 -4.95 7.85 -1.62
C GLY A 289 -5.75 7.03 -0.60
N GLN A 290 -5.33 5.80 -0.35
CA GLN A 290 -5.76 4.99 0.79
C GLN A 290 -4.54 4.55 1.58
N VAL A 291 -4.62 4.62 2.93
CA VAL A 291 -3.48 4.30 3.81
C VAL A 291 -3.87 3.19 4.76
N PHE A 292 -3.03 2.16 4.85
CA PHE A 292 -3.08 1.12 5.88
C PHE A 292 -1.80 1.20 6.71
N ILE A 293 -1.95 1.31 8.02
CA ILE A 293 -0.85 1.39 8.97
C ILE A 293 -1.00 0.26 9.97
N SER A 294 0.06 -0.49 10.19
CA SER A 294 0.19 -1.34 11.38
C SER A 294 1.03 -0.63 12.43
N THR A 295 0.61 -0.66 13.68
CA THR A 295 1.30 0.00 14.78
C THR A 295 1.19 -0.79 16.08
N HIS A 296 2.24 -0.71 16.88
CA HIS A 296 2.26 -1.16 18.27
C HIS A 296 2.40 0.00 19.27
N SER A 297 2.28 1.26 18.79
CA SER A 297 2.40 2.47 19.61
C SER A 297 1.06 3.00 20.08
N PRO A 298 0.75 2.93 21.38
CA PRO A 298 -0.41 3.60 21.95
C PRO A 298 -0.38 5.13 21.72
N ASP A 299 0.81 5.73 21.61
CA ASP A 299 0.94 7.16 21.36
C ASP A 299 0.53 7.52 19.93
N PHE A 300 0.84 6.67 18.94
CA PHE A 300 0.31 6.82 17.59
C PHE A 300 -1.21 6.63 17.55
N VAL A 301 -1.72 5.58 18.23
CA VAL A 301 -3.16 5.29 18.34
C VAL A 301 -3.93 6.41 19.03
N ASN A 302 -3.30 7.17 19.96
CA ASN A 302 -3.92 8.34 20.58
C ASN A 302 -4.23 9.49 19.59
N ALA A 303 -3.62 9.51 18.42
CA ALA A 303 -3.87 10.49 17.36
C ALA A 303 -4.99 10.08 16.40
N LEU A 304 -5.52 8.86 16.53
CA LEU A 304 -6.54 8.32 15.64
C LEU A 304 -7.96 8.61 16.14
N GLN A 305 -8.90 8.51 15.19
CA GLN A 305 -10.34 8.51 15.46
C GLN A 305 -10.87 7.07 15.50
N PRO A 306 -12.01 6.80 16.16
CA PRO A 306 -12.56 5.44 16.23
C PRO A 306 -12.85 4.80 14.86
N GLU A 307 -13.17 5.62 13.85
CA GLU A 307 -13.42 5.18 12.47
C GLU A 307 -12.16 4.69 11.77
N GLU A 308 -10.99 5.14 12.21
CA GLU A 308 -9.67 4.85 11.64
C GLU A 308 -9.00 3.64 12.32
N LEU A 309 -9.48 3.25 13.52
CA LEU A 309 -8.85 2.20 14.33
C LEU A 309 -9.54 0.85 14.15
N PHE A 310 -8.72 -0.12 13.75
CA PHE A 310 -9.06 -1.54 13.73
C PHE A 310 -8.05 -2.29 14.59
N TRP A 311 -8.52 -3.29 15.35
CA TRP A 311 -7.59 -4.18 16.03
C TRP A 311 -7.80 -5.63 15.64
N LEU A 312 -6.73 -6.38 15.71
CA LEU A 312 -6.69 -7.80 15.38
C LEU A 312 -6.71 -8.61 16.68
N GLN A 313 -7.53 -9.65 16.70
CA GLN A 313 -7.53 -10.63 17.80
C GLN A 313 -7.50 -12.05 17.23
N LYS A 314 -6.88 -12.95 17.97
CA LYS A 314 -6.84 -14.37 17.60
C LYS A 314 -7.90 -15.13 18.39
N ILE A 315 -8.88 -15.69 17.67
CA ILE A 315 -9.97 -16.50 18.27
C ILE A 315 -9.91 -17.89 17.62
N ASN A 316 -9.74 -18.94 18.44
CA ASN A 316 -9.70 -20.32 17.97
C ASN A 316 -8.76 -20.55 16.78
N GLY A 317 -7.55 -19.98 16.83
CA GLY A 317 -6.56 -20.13 15.77
C GLY A 317 -6.73 -19.21 14.55
N ALA A 318 -7.87 -18.54 14.40
CA ALA A 318 -8.15 -17.60 13.35
C ALA A 318 -8.00 -16.14 13.81
N THR A 319 -7.49 -15.28 12.93
CA THR A 319 -7.43 -13.83 13.18
C THR A 319 -8.75 -13.18 12.78
N THR A 320 -9.34 -12.42 13.69
CA THR A 320 -10.52 -11.58 13.42
C THR A 320 -10.18 -10.11 13.55
N ILE A 321 -10.92 -9.27 12.83
CA ILE A 321 -10.76 -7.81 12.83
C ILE A 321 -11.97 -7.20 13.51
N GLN A 322 -11.71 -6.27 14.45
CA GLN A 322 -12.73 -5.46 15.11
C GLN A 322 -12.49 -3.99 14.75
N LYS A 323 -13.55 -3.21 14.65
CA LYS A 323 -13.47 -1.78 14.39
C LYS A 323 -13.89 -0.98 15.62
N ALA A 324 -13.10 0.02 16.01
CA ALA A 324 -13.37 0.78 17.25
C ALA A 324 -14.68 1.56 17.20
N SER A 325 -15.07 2.08 16.03
CA SER A 325 -16.36 2.77 15.85
C SER A 325 -17.60 1.86 15.94
N GLU A 326 -17.43 0.54 15.96
CA GLU A 326 -18.52 -0.43 16.10
C GLU A 326 -18.66 -0.95 17.54
N ASP A 327 -17.72 -0.60 18.44
CA ASP A 327 -17.77 -0.95 19.87
C ASP A 327 -18.39 0.20 20.68
N ALA A 328 -19.59 -0.04 21.23
CA ALA A 328 -20.33 0.96 21.99
C ALA A 328 -19.59 1.44 23.26
N THR A 329 -18.77 0.57 23.89
CA THR A 329 -17.99 0.93 25.07
C THR A 329 -16.85 1.87 24.70
N ILE A 330 -16.12 1.58 23.63
CA ILE A 330 -15.04 2.43 23.14
C ILE A 330 -15.58 3.79 22.74
N ILE A 331 -16.69 3.84 22.01
CA ILE A 331 -17.31 5.09 21.59
C ILE A 331 -17.76 5.93 22.80
N ALA A 332 -18.39 5.31 23.81
CA ALA A 332 -18.81 6.03 25.02
C ALA A 332 -17.61 6.64 25.77
N LEU A 333 -16.52 5.89 25.93
CA LEU A 333 -15.32 6.35 26.63
C LEU A 333 -14.59 7.45 25.79
N TYR A 334 -14.45 7.25 24.49
CA TYR A 334 -13.87 8.24 23.59
C TYR A 334 -14.64 9.57 23.58
N THR A 335 -15.99 9.50 23.60
CA THR A 335 -16.87 10.70 23.70
C THR A 335 -16.66 11.44 25.02
N ASN A 336 -16.27 10.74 26.10
CA ASN A 336 -15.90 11.30 27.40
C ASN A 336 -14.44 11.81 27.46
N SER A 337 -13.79 11.94 26.31
CA SER A 337 -12.42 12.47 26.16
C SER A 337 -11.29 11.48 26.51
N ASP A 338 -11.58 10.19 26.65
CA ASP A 338 -10.54 9.17 26.76
C ASP A 338 -9.86 8.95 25.40
N LYS A 339 -8.53 8.83 25.41
CA LYS A 339 -7.77 8.59 24.17
C LYS A 339 -7.70 7.11 23.84
N LEU A 340 -7.77 6.75 22.55
CA LEU A 340 -7.82 5.36 22.10
C LEU A 340 -6.59 4.54 22.50
N GLY A 341 -5.39 5.10 22.49
CA GLY A 341 -4.18 4.41 22.93
C GLY A 341 -4.15 4.18 24.44
N TRP A 342 -4.76 5.07 25.23
CA TRP A 342 -4.97 4.85 26.65
C TRP A 342 -5.98 3.71 26.87
N LEU A 343 -7.13 3.72 26.18
CA LEU A 343 -8.10 2.63 26.21
C LEU A 343 -7.48 1.28 25.85
N TRP A 344 -6.55 1.27 24.91
CA TRP A 344 -5.79 0.06 24.58
C TRP A 344 -4.92 -0.42 25.74
N ARG A 345 -4.15 0.46 26.39
CA ARG A 345 -3.33 0.13 27.56
C ARG A 345 -4.16 -0.40 28.73
N GLU A 346 -5.37 0.11 28.92
CA GLU A 346 -6.32 -0.32 29.95
C GLU A 346 -7.10 -1.61 29.57
N GLY A 347 -6.81 -2.21 28.40
CA GLY A 347 -7.37 -3.50 27.97
C GLY A 347 -8.79 -3.44 27.39
N TYR A 348 -9.27 -2.25 27.02
CA TYR A 348 -10.60 -2.12 26.37
C TYR A 348 -10.59 -2.67 24.94
N LEU A 349 -9.47 -2.67 24.23
CA LEU A 349 -9.31 -3.33 22.93
C LEU A 349 -9.02 -4.83 23.18
N LYS A 350 -10.06 -5.58 23.51
CA LYS A 350 -9.96 -6.98 23.95
C LYS A 350 -9.25 -7.86 22.91
N GLY A 351 -8.28 -8.66 23.40
CA GLY A 351 -7.55 -9.63 22.56
C GLY A 351 -6.51 -9.02 21.63
N SER A 352 -6.25 -7.71 21.70
CA SER A 352 -5.16 -7.05 20.98
C SER A 352 -3.82 -7.06 21.73
N GLY A 353 -3.83 -7.45 22.98
CA GLY A 353 -2.62 -7.58 23.80
C GLY A 353 -2.01 -8.98 23.72
N PRO A 354 -0.75 -9.13 24.23
CA PRO A 354 -0.04 -10.42 24.22
C PRO A 354 -0.58 -11.44 25.23
N TYR A 355 -1.59 -11.06 26.05
CA TYR A 355 -2.18 -11.91 27.11
C TYR A 355 -3.69 -11.98 27.01
#